data_146b6814f7bd41c70e306a762fd6f9ed
#
_entry.id   146b6814f7bd41c70e306a762fd6f9ed
#
_cell.length_a   1.000
_cell.length_b   1.000
_cell.length_c   1.000
_cell.angle_alpha   90.00
_cell.angle_beta   90.00
_cell.angle_gamma   90.00
#
_symmetry.space_group_name_H-M   'P 1'
#
loop_
_entity.id
_entity.type
_entity.pdbx_description
1 polymer ?
#
loop_
_entity_poly.entity_id
_entity_poly.type
_entity_poly.pdbx_seq_one_letter_code
_entity_poly.pdbx_strand_id
1 'polypeptide(L)'
;QHDCPKLVLASTSSLYAGQPMPFHEGLPVDQPLSPYAASKKAAEVMAYTYHHLYGLDVTITRYFTVYGPAGRPDMAPFRFIKLIEEGTPITVFGDGTQTRDFTYVDDIARGTLLASKSLGHEVINLGGGNRPISLMDFIHKIEDRLGKKAEIVWKEMAATEMIDTSADICKAKQMLDWEPR
;
A
#
# COMPACT_ATOMS: atom_id res chain seq x y z
N GLN A 1 19.84 -3.46 26.80
CA GLN A 1 18.95 -4.34 26.01
C GLN A 1 17.57 -4.23 26.62
N HIS A 2 16.57 -3.89 25.81
CA HIS A 2 15.18 -3.81 26.26
C HIS A 2 14.47 -5.10 25.83
N ASP A 3 13.68 -5.69 26.70
CA ASP A 3 12.83 -6.82 26.36
C ASP A 3 11.69 -6.31 25.47
N CYS A 4 11.89 -6.38 24.15
CA CYS A 4 10.85 -6.11 23.16
C CYS A 4 10.37 -7.46 22.61
N PRO A 5 9.21 -7.97 23.03
CA PRO A 5 8.77 -9.31 22.65
C PRO A 5 8.24 -9.37 21.21
N LYS A 6 7.81 -8.25 20.65
CA LYS A 6 7.14 -8.19 19.35
C LYS A 6 7.52 -6.95 18.54
N LEU A 7 7.76 -7.14 17.25
CA LEU A 7 7.91 -6.09 16.25
C LEU A 7 6.82 -6.24 15.18
N VAL A 8 6.06 -5.19 14.92
CA VAL A 8 5.25 -5.07 13.70
C VAL A 8 5.94 -4.05 12.80
N LEU A 9 6.42 -4.50 11.64
CA LEU A 9 7.18 -3.68 10.70
C LEU A 9 6.30 -3.25 9.52
N ALA A 10 6.12 -1.94 9.34
CA ALA A 10 5.46 -1.38 8.18
C ALA A 10 6.35 -1.50 6.93
N SER A 11 5.98 -2.37 6.00
CA SER A 11 6.57 -2.52 4.67
C SER A 11 5.63 -1.99 3.58
N THR A 12 5.76 -2.43 2.33
CA THR A 12 5.09 -1.82 1.19
C THR A 12 4.80 -2.82 0.07
N SER A 13 3.68 -2.63 -0.64
CA SER A 13 3.37 -3.33 -1.89
C SER A 13 4.30 -2.95 -3.04
N SER A 14 5.05 -1.84 -2.94
CA SER A 14 6.03 -1.44 -3.96
C SER A 14 7.14 -2.49 -4.20
N LEU A 15 7.29 -3.44 -3.29
CA LEU A 15 8.20 -4.58 -3.45
C LEU A 15 7.77 -5.52 -4.58
N TYR A 16 6.48 -5.55 -4.90
CA TYR A 16 5.93 -6.42 -5.95
C TYR A 16 6.01 -5.82 -7.36
N ALA A 17 6.58 -4.63 -7.51
CA ALA A 17 6.71 -4.01 -8.84
C ALA A 17 7.38 -4.96 -9.84
N GLY A 18 6.72 -5.17 -11.00
CA GLY A 18 7.17 -6.12 -12.02
C GLY A 18 6.71 -7.57 -11.83
N GLN A 19 6.03 -7.90 -10.74
CA GLN A 19 5.48 -9.24 -10.48
C GLN A 19 4.07 -9.40 -11.05
N PRO A 20 3.62 -10.63 -11.34
CA PRO A 20 2.24 -10.90 -11.76
C PRO A 20 1.24 -10.67 -10.62
N MET A 21 0.05 -10.19 -10.96
CA MET A 21 -1.06 -10.01 -10.01
C MET A 21 -2.00 -11.23 -9.98
N PRO A 22 -2.78 -11.41 -8.88
CA PRO A 22 -2.75 -10.62 -7.65
C PRO A 22 -1.46 -10.83 -6.85
N PHE A 23 -1.00 -9.75 -6.15
CA PHE A 23 0.23 -9.81 -5.37
C PHE A 23 0.04 -10.61 -4.09
N HIS A 24 0.74 -11.71 -3.94
CA HIS A 24 0.76 -12.54 -2.74
C HIS A 24 2.17 -12.60 -2.13
N GLU A 25 2.25 -12.93 -0.84
CA GLU A 25 3.49 -12.84 -0.05
C GLU A 25 4.60 -13.79 -0.50
N GLY A 26 4.23 -14.86 -1.23
CA GLY A 26 5.19 -15.82 -1.79
C GLY A 26 5.90 -15.37 -3.06
N LEU A 27 5.51 -14.22 -3.65
CA LEU A 27 6.18 -13.68 -4.83
C LEU A 27 7.62 -13.23 -4.50
N PRO A 28 8.58 -13.40 -5.43
CA PRO A 28 9.94 -12.92 -5.24
C PRO A 28 9.97 -11.39 -5.18
N VAL A 29 10.68 -10.85 -4.19
CA VAL A 29 10.83 -9.40 -3.94
C VAL A 29 12.29 -9.01 -3.69
N ASP A 30 13.19 -9.72 -4.33
CA ASP A 30 14.65 -9.56 -4.23
C ASP A 30 15.23 -8.53 -5.20
N GLN A 31 14.45 -8.08 -6.19
CA GLN A 31 14.84 -7.10 -7.20
C GLN A 31 13.92 -5.85 -7.16
N PRO A 32 13.97 -5.04 -6.10
CA PRO A 32 13.13 -3.85 -5.98
C PRO A 32 13.47 -2.81 -7.05
N LEU A 33 12.45 -2.24 -7.71
CA LEU A 33 12.61 -1.31 -8.82
C LEU A 33 12.78 0.17 -8.41
N SER A 34 12.79 0.47 -7.10
CA SER A 34 12.98 1.84 -6.60
C SER A 34 13.82 1.87 -5.33
N PRO A 35 14.54 3.00 -5.04
CA PRO A 35 15.27 3.17 -3.79
C PRO A 35 14.37 3.03 -2.54
N TYR A 36 13.12 3.50 -2.64
CA TYR A 36 12.14 3.32 -1.58
C TYR A 36 11.84 1.84 -1.31
N ALA A 37 11.52 1.07 -2.34
CA ALA A 37 11.27 -0.36 -2.21
C ALA A 37 12.53 -1.09 -1.67
N ALA A 38 13.72 -0.74 -2.18
CA ALA A 38 14.98 -1.31 -1.70
C ALA A 38 15.19 -1.06 -0.21
N SER A 39 14.92 0.16 0.29
CA SER A 39 15.03 0.48 1.72
C SER A 39 14.06 -0.33 2.59
N LYS A 40 12.83 -0.54 2.10
CA LYS A 40 11.83 -1.38 2.80
C LYS A 40 12.22 -2.86 2.78
N LYS A 41 12.76 -3.36 1.67
CA LYS A 41 13.29 -4.72 1.60
C LYS A 41 14.46 -4.94 2.56
N ALA A 42 15.38 -3.98 2.65
CA ALA A 42 16.47 -4.05 3.62
C ALA A 42 15.94 -4.15 5.07
N ALA A 43 14.90 -3.39 5.42
CA ALA A 43 14.27 -3.48 6.72
C ALA A 43 13.61 -4.85 6.98
N GLU A 44 12.93 -5.46 5.98
CA GLU A 44 12.38 -6.82 6.09
C GLU A 44 13.48 -7.86 6.37
N VAL A 45 14.59 -7.79 5.61
CA VAL A 45 15.73 -8.71 5.78
C VAL A 45 16.38 -8.53 7.15
N MET A 46 16.56 -7.29 7.60
CA MET A 46 17.08 -7.00 8.94
C MET A 46 16.17 -7.58 10.02
N ALA A 47 14.86 -7.38 9.92
CA ALA A 47 13.89 -7.91 10.89
C ALA A 47 13.92 -9.45 10.95
N TYR A 48 14.04 -10.12 9.80
CA TYR A 48 14.24 -11.57 9.73
C TYR A 48 15.51 -12.00 10.45
N THR A 49 16.61 -11.28 10.26
CA THR A 49 17.89 -11.59 10.93
C THR A 49 17.76 -11.51 12.45
N TYR A 50 17.06 -10.50 12.97
CA TYR A 50 16.80 -10.38 14.41
C TYR A 50 15.88 -11.48 14.93
N HIS A 51 14.87 -11.86 14.16
CA HIS A 51 14.06 -13.04 14.48
C HIS A 51 14.93 -14.30 14.61
N HIS A 52 15.76 -14.56 13.59
CA HIS A 52 16.60 -15.76 13.54
C HIS A 52 17.63 -15.82 14.68
N LEU A 53 18.30 -14.71 14.96
CA LEU A 53 19.39 -14.67 15.95
C LEU A 53 18.90 -14.57 17.40
N TYR A 54 17.78 -13.92 17.64
CA TYR A 54 17.34 -13.53 18.98
C TYR A 54 15.92 -13.99 19.32
N GLY A 55 15.26 -14.70 18.43
CA GLY A 55 13.88 -15.18 18.66
C GLY A 55 12.84 -14.05 18.70
N LEU A 56 13.16 -12.84 18.18
CA LEU A 56 12.21 -11.73 18.15
C LEU A 56 10.99 -12.12 17.33
N ASP A 57 9.80 -12.00 17.91
CA ASP A 57 8.55 -12.20 17.17
C ASP A 57 8.33 -10.99 16.21
N VAL A 58 8.26 -11.26 14.90
CA VAL A 58 8.19 -10.24 13.87
C VAL A 58 7.01 -10.47 12.94
N THR A 59 6.13 -9.49 12.79
CA THR A 59 5.17 -9.47 11.69
C THR A 59 5.46 -8.28 10.78
N ILE A 60 5.66 -8.58 9.51
CA ILE A 60 5.89 -7.58 8.47
C ILE A 60 4.57 -7.35 7.74
N THR A 61 4.05 -6.13 7.77
CA THR A 61 2.82 -5.77 7.07
C THR A 61 3.16 -5.00 5.78
N ARG A 62 2.81 -5.57 4.61
CA ARG A 62 2.96 -4.91 3.31
C ARG A 62 1.68 -4.15 3.01
N TYR A 63 1.74 -2.83 3.19
CA TYR A 63 0.59 -1.96 2.92
C TYR A 63 0.47 -1.66 1.44
N PHE A 64 -0.77 -1.69 0.95
CA PHE A 64 -1.16 -1.18 -0.35
C PHE A 64 -1.48 0.31 -0.26
N THR A 65 -2.17 0.88 -1.25
CA THR A 65 -2.44 2.32 -1.27
C THR A 65 -3.44 2.70 -0.19
N VAL A 66 -2.97 3.35 0.86
CA VAL A 66 -3.81 3.77 1.99
C VAL A 66 -4.41 5.15 1.72
N TYR A 67 -5.69 5.31 2.03
CA TYR A 67 -6.39 6.59 1.97
C TYR A 67 -7.21 6.82 3.24
N GLY A 68 -7.59 8.08 3.49
CA GLY A 68 -8.42 8.46 4.63
C GLY A 68 -7.94 9.73 5.33
N PRO A 69 -8.57 10.09 6.48
CA PRO A 69 -8.19 11.25 7.27
C PRO A 69 -6.72 11.25 7.66
N ALA A 70 -6.13 12.45 7.78
CA ALA A 70 -4.72 12.66 8.07
C ALA A 70 -3.75 12.01 7.05
N GLY A 71 -4.22 11.78 5.82
CA GLY A 71 -3.39 11.27 4.72
C GLY A 71 -2.24 12.21 4.39
N ARG A 72 -1.14 11.65 3.88
CA ARG A 72 0.03 12.43 3.48
C ARG A 72 -0.33 13.40 2.35
N PRO A 73 0.06 14.69 2.45
CA PRO A 73 -0.33 15.71 1.47
C PRO A 73 0.32 15.53 0.09
N ASP A 74 1.38 14.76 -0.03
CA ASP A 74 2.07 14.42 -1.28
C ASP A 74 1.43 13.23 -2.04
N MET A 75 0.52 12.49 -1.41
CA MET A 75 -0.17 11.36 -2.03
C MET A 75 -1.35 11.80 -2.91
N ALA A 76 -1.60 11.05 -3.99
CA ALA A 76 -2.64 11.35 -4.97
C ALA A 76 -4.03 11.63 -4.35
N PRO A 77 -4.53 10.85 -3.37
CA PRO A 77 -5.84 11.13 -2.79
C PRO A 77 -5.95 12.54 -2.21
N PHE A 78 -4.99 12.95 -1.38
CA PHE A 78 -5.00 14.27 -0.78
C PHE A 78 -4.80 15.38 -1.82
N ARG A 79 -3.81 15.20 -2.70
CA ARG A 79 -3.48 16.19 -3.72
C ARG A 79 -4.63 16.47 -4.68
N PHE A 80 -5.30 15.42 -5.16
CA PHE A 80 -6.40 15.58 -6.11
C PHE A 80 -7.60 16.26 -5.46
N ILE A 81 -8.00 15.86 -4.26
CA ILE A 81 -9.08 16.52 -3.52
C ILE A 81 -8.77 18.02 -3.37
N LYS A 82 -7.57 18.37 -2.88
CA LYS A 82 -7.17 19.75 -2.67
C LYS A 82 -7.16 20.56 -3.97
N LEU A 83 -6.50 20.08 -5.00
CA LEU A 83 -6.33 20.80 -6.26
C LEU A 83 -7.68 20.98 -6.98
N ILE A 84 -8.56 19.98 -6.99
CA ILE A 84 -9.90 20.08 -7.58
C ILE A 84 -10.75 21.06 -6.77
N GLU A 85 -10.67 21.03 -5.44
CA GLU A 85 -11.38 22.00 -4.58
C GLU A 85 -10.95 23.43 -4.85
N GLU A 86 -9.65 23.66 -5.05
CA GLU A 86 -9.04 24.97 -5.34
C GLU A 86 -9.22 25.41 -6.82
N GLY A 87 -9.72 24.54 -7.70
CA GLY A 87 -9.81 24.81 -9.14
C GLY A 87 -8.45 24.87 -9.84
N THR A 88 -7.46 24.18 -9.27
CA THR A 88 -6.09 24.09 -9.82
C THR A 88 -5.95 22.79 -10.61
N PRO A 89 -5.27 22.80 -11.78
CA PRO A 89 -5.10 21.60 -12.59
C PRO A 89 -4.38 20.47 -11.84
N ILE A 90 -4.89 19.24 -12.02
CA ILE A 90 -4.22 18.03 -11.53
C ILE A 90 -3.35 17.42 -12.62
N THR A 91 -2.20 16.87 -12.25
CA THR A 91 -1.36 16.09 -13.18
C THR A 91 -1.72 14.62 -13.12
N VAL A 92 -2.08 14.03 -14.25
CA VAL A 92 -2.29 12.60 -14.43
C VAL A 92 -1.17 12.05 -15.31
N PHE A 93 -0.50 11.00 -14.83
CA PHE A 93 0.52 10.31 -15.61
C PHE A 93 -0.11 9.12 -16.34
N GLY A 94 0.28 8.90 -17.60
CA GLY A 94 -0.33 7.89 -18.46
C GLY A 94 -1.70 8.33 -18.98
N ASP A 95 -2.58 7.37 -19.22
CA ASP A 95 -3.93 7.57 -19.77
C ASP A 95 -5.06 7.53 -18.72
N GLY A 96 -4.70 7.34 -17.44
CA GLY A 96 -5.65 7.25 -16.32
C GLY A 96 -6.33 5.90 -16.15
N THR A 97 -5.99 4.90 -16.96
CA THR A 97 -6.53 3.53 -16.86
C THR A 97 -5.85 2.71 -15.75
N GLN A 98 -4.67 3.13 -15.31
CA GLN A 98 -3.94 2.46 -14.23
C GLN A 98 -4.80 2.29 -12.99
N THR A 99 -4.75 1.09 -12.38
CA THR A 99 -5.60 0.76 -11.24
C THR A 99 -4.84 0.76 -9.93
N ARG A 100 -5.55 1.09 -8.84
CA ARG A 100 -5.02 1.01 -7.48
C ARG A 100 -6.00 0.28 -6.58
N ASP A 101 -5.43 -0.58 -5.75
CA ASP A 101 -6.14 -1.27 -4.67
C ASP A 101 -6.07 -0.38 -3.42
N PHE A 102 -7.09 0.47 -3.26
CA PHE A 102 -7.17 1.42 -2.14
C PHE A 102 -7.69 0.75 -0.87
N THR A 103 -7.06 1.07 0.26
CA THR A 103 -7.47 0.56 1.58
C THR A 103 -7.70 1.71 2.53
N TYR A 104 -8.84 1.71 3.23
CA TYR A 104 -9.15 2.77 4.18
C TYR A 104 -8.23 2.68 5.42
N VAL A 105 -7.85 3.85 5.95
CA VAL A 105 -6.85 3.94 7.03
C VAL A 105 -7.26 3.19 8.29
N ASP A 106 -8.55 3.16 8.65
CA ASP A 106 -9.01 2.42 9.83
C ASP A 106 -8.88 0.90 9.65
N ASP A 107 -9.06 0.40 8.42
CA ASP A 107 -8.81 -1.00 8.12
C ASP A 107 -7.33 -1.35 8.25
N ILE A 108 -6.43 -0.48 7.77
CA ILE A 108 -4.99 -0.64 7.95
C ILE A 108 -4.62 -0.60 9.43
N ALA A 109 -5.15 0.34 10.21
CA ALA A 109 -4.91 0.43 11.65
C ALA A 109 -5.37 -0.84 12.38
N ARG A 110 -6.57 -1.34 12.05
CA ARG A 110 -7.12 -2.59 12.59
C ARG A 110 -6.25 -3.78 12.23
N GLY A 111 -5.83 -3.91 10.97
CA GLY A 111 -4.94 -4.99 10.52
C GLY A 111 -3.57 -4.94 11.20
N THR A 112 -3.02 -3.75 11.39
CA THR A 112 -1.75 -3.53 12.10
C THR A 112 -1.84 -3.95 13.56
N LEU A 113 -2.94 -3.59 14.24
CA LEU A 113 -3.19 -4.02 15.62
C LEU A 113 -3.34 -5.55 15.72
N LEU A 114 -4.07 -6.17 14.80
CA LEU A 114 -4.20 -7.62 14.75
C LEU A 114 -2.86 -8.32 14.48
N ALA A 115 -1.96 -7.71 13.72
CA ALA A 115 -0.62 -8.21 13.45
C ALA A 115 0.31 -8.19 14.69
N SER A 116 -0.11 -7.56 15.80
CA SER A 116 0.64 -7.59 17.07
C SER A 116 0.51 -8.92 17.84
N LYS A 117 -0.35 -9.82 17.38
CA LYS A 117 -0.40 -11.21 17.92
C LYS A 117 0.97 -11.90 17.74
N SER A 118 1.27 -12.85 18.61
CA SER A 118 2.46 -13.68 18.47
C SER A 118 2.29 -14.66 17.30
N LEU A 119 3.06 -14.47 16.24
CA LEU A 119 2.99 -15.23 14.99
C LEU A 119 4.36 -15.81 14.56
N GLY A 120 5.42 -15.56 15.37
CA GLY A 120 6.79 -15.91 15.01
C GLY A 120 7.38 -14.94 14.00
N HIS A 121 7.63 -15.39 12.77
CA HIS A 121 8.03 -14.50 11.66
C HIS A 121 7.05 -14.66 10.51
N GLU A 122 6.30 -13.60 10.24
CA GLU A 122 5.30 -13.60 9.17
C GLU A 122 5.35 -12.33 8.34
N VAL A 123 5.07 -12.48 7.04
CA VAL A 123 4.81 -11.37 6.11
C VAL A 123 3.35 -11.43 5.71
N ILE A 124 2.62 -10.32 5.80
CA ILE A 124 1.18 -10.27 5.58
C ILE A 124 0.82 -9.02 4.76
N ASN A 125 0.09 -9.22 3.67
CA ASN A 125 -0.48 -8.14 2.88
C ASN A 125 -1.70 -7.53 3.56
N LEU A 126 -1.75 -6.20 3.65
CA LEU A 126 -2.93 -5.46 4.06
C LEU A 126 -3.32 -4.51 2.91
N GLY A 127 -4.35 -4.90 2.16
CA GLY A 127 -4.80 -4.22 0.94
C GLY A 127 -6.32 -4.26 0.77
N GLY A 128 -6.85 -3.65 -0.28
CA GLY A 128 -8.29 -3.49 -0.51
C GLY A 128 -9.05 -4.76 -0.88
N GLY A 129 -8.37 -5.91 -0.96
CA GLY A 129 -9.02 -7.19 -1.14
C GLY A 129 -9.48 -7.48 -2.57
N ASN A 130 -8.67 -7.11 -3.55
CA ASN A 130 -8.90 -7.38 -4.98
C ASN A 130 -10.07 -6.58 -5.59
N ARG A 131 -10.21 -5.31 -5.18
CA ARG A 131 -11.20 -4.38 -5.75
C ARG A 131 -10.52 -3.10 -6.26
N PRO A 132 -9.55 -3.22 -7.19
CA PRO A 132 -8.86 -2.05 -7.70
C PRO A 132 -9.83 -1.17 -8.50
N ILE A 133 -9.64 0.15 -8.40
CA ILE A 133 -10.36 1.12 -9.21
C ILE A 133 -9.38 1.88 -10.10
N SER A 134 -9.84 2.33 -11.28
CA SER A 134 -9.01 3.13 -12.17
C SER A 134 -8.74 4.51 -11.58
N LEU A 135 -7.64 5.14 -12.00
CA LEU A 135 -7.34 6.50 -11.58
C LEU A 135 -8.42 7.47 -12.03
N MET A 136 -8.99 7.27 -13.23
CA MET A 136 -10.10 8.10 -13.71
C MET A 136 -11.37 7.90 -12.88
N ASP A 137 -11.74 6.65 -12.53
CA ASP A 137 -12.89 6.43 -11.64
C ASP A 137 -12.69 7.08 -10.28
N PHE A 138 -11.46 7.06 -9.77
CA PHE A 138 -11.12 7.74 -8.52
C PHE A 138 -11.31 9.27 -8.65
N ILE A 139 -10.84 9.88 -9.75
CA ILE A 139 -11.02 11.31 -10.02
C ILE A 139 -12.52 11.64 -10.13
N HIS A 140 -13.30 10.87 -10.90
CA HIS A 140 -14.74 11.07 -11.05
C HIS A 140 -15.46 11.01 -9.69
N LYS A 141 -15.08 10.09 -8.80
CA LYS A 141 -15.65 10.04 -7.44
C LYS A 141 -15.36 11.30 -6.62
N ILE A 142 -14.17 11.90 -6.78
CA ILE A 142 -13.83 13.18 -6.14
C ILE A 142 -14.68 14.31 -6.74
N GLU A 143 -14.77 14.41 -8.07
CA GLU A 143 -15.58 15.40 -8.77
C GLU A 143 -17.05 15.37 -8.29
N ASP A 144 -17.64 14.18 -8.25
CA ASP A 144 -19.02 13.99 -7.81
C ASP A 144 -19.25 14.44 -6.36
N ARG A 145 -18.27 14.21 -5.48
CA ARG A 145 -18.35 14.60 -4.08
C ARG A 145 -18.15 16.09 -3.85
N LEU A 146 -17.29 16.73 -4.65
CA LEU A 146 -17.02 18.18 -4.55
C LEU A 146 -18.00 19.02 -5.38
N GLY A 147 -18.73 18.41 -6.32
CA GLY A 147 -19.56 19.14 -7.29
C GLY A 147 -18.73 19.99 -8.24
N LYS A 148 -17.47 19.64 -8.47
CA LYS A 148 -16.51 20.38 -9.31
C LYS A 148 -15.86 19.43 -10.30
N LYS A 149 -15.49 19.96 -11.48
CA LYS A 149 -14.74 19.20 -12.50
C LYS A 149 -13.24 19.45 -12.38
N ALA A 150 -12.47 18.36 -12.53
CA ALA A 150 -11.03 18.43 -12.56
C ALA A 150 -10.55 18.99 -13.91
N GLU A 151 -9.62 19.92 -13.87
CA GLU A 151 -8.79 20.26 -15.03
C GLU A 151 -7.57 19.32 -15.01
N ILE A 152 -7.38 18.54 -16.10
CA ILE A 152 -6.35 17.49 -16.14
C ILE A 152 -5.23 17.89 -17.08
N VAL A 153 -4.00 17.87 -16.57
CA VAL A 153 -2.77 17.96 -17.35
C VAL A 153 -2.17 16.58 -17.47
N TRP A 154 -2.17 16.04 -18.68
CA TRP A 154 -1.63 14.71 -18.99
C TRP A 154 -0.12 14.75 -19.13
N LYS A 155 0.57 13.77 -18.55
CA LYS A 155 2.02 13.56 -18.68
C LYS A 155 2.34 12.10 -18.96
N GLU A 156 3.48 11.87 -19.59
CA GLU A 156 3.98 10.52 -19.82
C GLU A 156 4.24 9.79 -18.48
N MET A 157 3.92 8.49 -18.46
CA MET A 157 4.15 7.65 -17.28
C MET A 157 5.64 7.34 -17.14
N ALA A 158 6.16 7.45 -15.93
CA ALA A 158 7.53 7.03 -15.65
C ALA A 158 7.65 5.50 -15.72
N ALA A 159 8.75 4.99 -16.25
CA ALA A 159 9.00 3.55 -16.40
C ALA A 159 9.04 2.77 -15.06
N THR A 160 9.18 3.46 -13.93
CA THR A 160 9.21 2.89 -12.58
C THR A 160 7.82 2.85 -11.90
N GLU A 161 6.80 3.42 -12.54
CA GLU A 161 5.44 3.42 -12.00
C GLU A 161 4.78 2.06 -12.20
N MET A 162 4.13 1.56 -11.14
CA MET A 162 3.28 0.38 -11.26
C MET A 162 1.99 0.75 -12.00
N ILE A 163 1.66 0.00 -13.06
CA ILE A 163 0.44 0.22 -13.81
C ILE A 163 -0.77 -0.18 -12.96
N ASP A 164 -0.72 -1.38 -12.39
CA ASP A 164 -1.82 -1.93 -11.62
C ASP A 164 -1.35 -2.47 -10.27
N THR A 165 -2.24 -2.44 -9.27
CA THR A 165 -2.00 -3.08 -7.97
C THR A 165 -3.27 -3.79 -7.49
N SER A 166 -3.13 -5.05 -7.11
CA SER A 166 -4.19 -5.85 -6.52
C SER A 166 -3.61 -6.78 -5.45
N ALA A 167 -4.16 -6.72 -4.24
CA ALA A 167 -3.70 -7.51 -3.10
C ALA A 167 -4.40 -8.86 -3.04
N ASP A 168 -3.63 -9.95 -2.93
CA ASP A 168 -4.15 -11.16 -2.33
C ASP A 168 -4.09 -11.00 -0.80
N ILE A 169 -5.24 -11.09 -0.14
CA ILE A 169 -5.41 -10.96 1.32
C ILE A 169 -5.78 -12.28 1.99
N CYS A 170 -5.67 -13.41 1.30
CA CYS A 170 -6.03 -14.73 1.86
C CYS A 170 -5.27 -15.00 3.15
N LYS A 171 -3.99 -14.67 3.21
CA LYS A 171 -3.17 -14.84 4.41
C LYS A 171 -3.61 -13.95 5.57
N ALA A 172 -3.97 -12.70 5.31
CA ALA A 172 -4.52 -11.80 6.32
C ALA A 172 -5.84 -12.34 6.89
N LYS A 173 -6.72 -12.86 6.05
CA LYS A 173 -7.96 -13.52 6.49
C LYS A 173 -7.68 -14.72 7.38
N GLN A 174 -6.78 -15.60 6.98
CA GLN A 174 -6.47 -16.84 7.71
C GLN A 174 -5.79 -16.58 9.04
N MET A 175 -4.79 -15.69 9.08
CA MET A 175 -3.94 -15.51 10.26
C MET A 175 -4.46 -14.44 11.22
N LEU A 176 -5.12 -13.41 10.70
CA LEU A 176 -5.55 -12.26 11.49
C LEU A 176 -7.07 -12.16 11.63
N ASP A 177 -7.85 -12.97 10.92
CA ASP A 177 -9.30 -12.78 10.77
C ASP A 177 -9.62 -11.35 10.29
N TRP A 178 -8.84 -10.88 9.32
CA TRP A 178 -8.90 -9.52 8.81
C TRP A 178 -9.29 -9.47 7.34
N GLU A 179 -10.22 -8.60 7.03
CA GLU A 179 -10.54 -8.14 5.69
C GLU A 179 -10.95 -6.66 5.73
N PRO A 180 -10.77 -5.90 4.64
CA PRO A 180 -11.24 -4.52 4.56
C PRO A 180 -12.76 -4.45 4.56
N ARG A 181 -13.34 -3.37 5.11
CA ARG A 181 -14.78 -3.13 5.27
C ARG A 181 -15.32 -2.09 4.29
#